data_0741c54efd9cfcb261e6982777b3c059
#
_entry.id   0741c54efd9cfcb261e6982777b3c059
#
_cell.length_a   1.000
_cell.length_b   1.000
_cell.length_c   1.000
_cell.angle_alpha   90.00
_cell.angle_beta   90.00
_cell.angle_gamma   90.00
#
_symmetry.space_group_name_H-M   'P 1'
#
loop_
_entity.id
_entity.type
_entity.pdbx_description
1 polymer ?
#
loop_
_entity_poly.entity_id
_entity_poly.type
_entity_poly.pdbx_seq_one_letter_code
_entity_poly.pdbx_strand_id
1 'polypeptide(L)'
;YDGDYWFISNNCAVETLKLLRSGSQHPRLQALDSIMPNGLLDTLVARDLADRSVLDDPREALRLGYRFDSYRDRYQAMFLVLKKQLPIPVDNVEAWLEQPAKQRQQWFDRADLRTSAALLLLEQASLRQQLLLAQEEVKQRYLSGREASDASVATANNTLQQILANSGFLSRPAELLGNHGYGLPQASEQRLLARESSERQIKLQTLTDNLDKEVRALLGPARSAEITAVEANIKQVGEHLRALHKAAGGLQLP
;
A
#
# COMPACT_ATOMS: atom_id res chain seq x y z
N TYR A 1 13.48 1.91 -16.29
CA TYR A 1 13.14 0.57 -16.80
C TYR A 1 11.80 0.66 -17.54
N ASP A 2 11.85 0.54 -18.87
CA ASP A 2 10.68 0.68 -19.77
C ASP A 2 10.24 -0.70 -20.33
N GLY A 3 10.30 -1.74 -19.52
CA GLY A 3 9.94 -3.10 -19.94
C GLY A 3 8.44 -3.37 -19.84
N ASP A 4 7.81 -3.73 -20.94
CA ASP A 4 6.45 -4.25 -20.93
C ASP A 4 6.39 -5.57 -20.16
N TYR A 5 5.44 -5.68 -19.24
CA TYR A 5 5.22 -6.91 -18.48
C TYR A 5 4.29 -7.86 -19.25
N TRP A 6 4.80 -9.04 -19.59
CA TRP A 6 4.03 -10.12 -20.22
C TRP A 6 4.09 -11.37 -19.35
N PHE A 7 2.95 -11.88 -18.96
CA PHE A 7 2.87 -13.00 -18.00
C PHE A 7 3.73 -14.22 -18.37
N ILE A 8 3.89 -14.53 -19.65
CA ILE A 8 4.62 -15.70 -20.14
C ILE A 8 6.07 -15.35 -20.54
N SER A 9 6.32 -14.20 -21.13
CA SER A 9 7.60 -13.92 -21.81
C SER A 9 8.47 -12.85 -21.15
N ASN A 10 7.90 -11.98 -20.29
CA ASN A 10 8.62 -10.91 -19.63
C ASN A 10 8.03 -10.64 -18.24
N ASN A 11 8.17 -11.61 -17.36
CA ASN A 11 7.67 -11.58 -15.99
C ASN A 11 8.80 -11.40 -14.96
N CYS A 12 8.47 -11.33 -13.69
CA CYS A 12 9.44 -11.13 -12.61
C CYS A 12 10.54 -12.20 -12.55
N ALA A 13 10.27 -13.46 -12.94
CA ALA A 13 11.30 -14.51 -12.98
C ALA A 13 12.32 -14.26 -14.09
N VAL A 14 11.84 -13.88 -15.28
CA VAL A 14 12.70 -13.57 -16.43
C VAL A 14 13.58 -12.35 -16.11
N GLU A 15 13.01 -11.31 -15.52
CA GLU A 15 13.77 -10.11 -15.15
C GLU A 15 14.78 -10.37 -14.03
N THR A 16 14.39 -11.17 -13.01
CA THR A 16 15.32 -11.62 -11.96
C THR A 16 16.47 -12.41 -12.57
N LEU A 17 16.20 -13.33 -13.51
CA LEU A 17 17.23 -14.10 -14.18
C LEU A 17 18.16 -13.24 -15.02
N LYS A 18 17.64 -12.23 -15.74
CA LYS A 18 18.45 -11.24 -16.47
C LYS A 18 19.39 -10.49 -15.52
N LEU A 19 18.88 -10.06 -14.36
CA LEU A 19 19.66 -9.37 -13.33
C LEU A 19 20.78 -10.28 -12.79
N LEU A 20 20.47 -11.52 -12.44
CA LEU A 20 21.47 -12.49 -11.98
C LEU A 20 22.55 -12.76 -13.04
N ARG A 21 22.18 -12.89 -14.31
CA ARG A 21 23.10 -13.07 -15.43
C ARG A 21 24.00 -11.86 -15.66
N SER A 22 23.48 -10.64 -15.46
CA SER A 22 24.28 -9.42 -15.59
C SER A 22 25.34 -9.30 -14.51
N GLY A 23 25.10 -9.86 -13.33
CA GLY A 23 26.02 -9.84 -12.18
C GLY A 23 26.97 -11.04 -12.09
N SER A 24 26.81 -12.10 -12.93
CA SER A 24 27.59 -13.31 -12.82
C SER A 24 27.88 -13.96 -14.18
N GLN A 25 29.15 -14.34 -14.38
CA GLN A 25 29.60 -15.10 -15.56
C GLN A 25 29.50 -16.62 -15.37
N HIS A 26 28.82 -17.12 -14.33
CA HIS A 26 28.74 -18.54 -14.05
C HIS A 26 28.03 -19.30 -15.19
N PRO A 27 28.67 -20.32 -15.84
CA PRO A 27 28.13 -20.96 -17.04
C PRO A 27 26.75 -21.60 -16.85
N ARG A 28 26.50 -22.24 -15.68
CA ARG A 28 25.20 -22.85 -15.38
C ARG A 28 24.09 -21.79 -15.25
N LEU A 29 24.42 -20.58 -14.80
CA LEU A 29 23.47 -19.48 -14.69
C LEU A 29 23.15 -18.89 -16.07
N GLN A 30 24.18 -18.73 -16.92
CA GLN A 30 24.00 -18.24 -18.29
C GLN A 30 23.13 -19.16 -19.15
N ALA A 31 23.22 -20.48 -18.93
CA ALA A 31 22.47 -21.51 -19.65
C ALA A 31 21.08 -21.81 -19.06
N LEU A 32 20.64 -21.06 -18.04
CA LEU A 32 19.40 -21.36 -17.33
C LEU A 32 18.23 -20.63 -17.97
N ASP A 33 17.13 -21.31 -18.26
CA ASP A 33 15.89 -20.69 -18.68
C ASP A 33 14.80 -20.95 -17.64
N SER A 34 14.06 -19.92 -17.26
CA SER A 34 12.91 -20.01 -16.37
C SER A 34 11.81 -19.09 -16.87
N ILE A 35 10.63 -19.64 -17.04
CA ILE A 35 9.45 -18.94 -17.51
C ILE A 35 8.50 -18.65 -16.34
N MET A 36 8.54 -19.46 -15.27
CA MET A 36 7.59 -19.41 -14.16
C MET A 36 8.23 -18.83 -12.89
N PRO A 37 7.65 -17.79 -12.29
CA PRO A 37 8.16 -17.19 -11.05
C PRO A 37 8.33 -18.20 -9.91
N ASN A 38 7.36 -19.09 -9.72
CA ASN A 38 7.39 -20.08 -8.64
C ASN A 38 8.46 -21.16 -8.80
N GLY A 39 8.96 -21.40 -10.01
CA GLY A 39 9.95 -22.42 -10.29
C GLY A 39 11.39 -21.91 -10.35
N LEU A 40 11.61 -20.59 -10.33
CA LEU A 40 12.96 -20.05 -10.49
C LEU A 40 13.89 -20.46 -9.35
N LEU A 41 13.45 -20.34 -8.10
CA LEU A 41 14.26 -20.75 -6.93
C LEU A 41 14.57 -22.25 -6.99
N ASP A 42 13.57 -23.10 -7.24
CA ASP A 42 13.76 -24.55 -7.32
C ASP A 42 14.74 -24.93 -8.44
N THR A 43 14.69 -24.21 -9.56
CA THR A 43 15.62 -24.41 -10.67
C THR A 43 17.05 -23.99 -10.32
N LEU A 44 17.21 -22.87 -9.59
CA LEU A 44 18.51 -22.42 -9.11
C LEU A 44 19.12 -23.41 -8.09
N VAL A 45 18.31 -23.89 -7.17
CA VAL A 45 18.71 -24.89 -6.15
C VAL A 45 19.10 -26.22 -6.83
N ALA A 46 18.30 -26.71 -7.77
CA ALA A 46 18.59 -27.95 -8.51
C ALA A 46 19.90 -27.88 -9.33
N ARG A 47 20.43 -26.70 -9.56
CA ARG A 47 21.70 -26.45 -10.26
C ARG A 47 22.86 -26.00 -9.38
N ASP A 48 22.71 -26.08 -8.07
CA ASP A 48 23.68 -25.62 -7.07
C ASP A 48 24.04 -24.12 -7.22
N LEU A 49 23.05 -23.29 -7.63
CA LEU A 49 23.20 -21.85 -7.83
C LEU A 49 22.55 -21.04 -6.69
N ALA A 50 21.74 -21.68 -5.85
CA ALA A 50 21.13 -21.08 -4.68
C ALA A 50 21.06 -22.10 -3.54
N ASP A 51 21.21 -21.60 -2.32
CA ASP A 51 20.97 -22.34 -1.08
C ASP A 51 19.60 -21.96 -0.53
N ARG A 52 18.77 -22.95 -0.22
CA ARG A 52 17.46 -22.76 0.40
C ARG A 52 17.36 -23.28 1.83
N SER A 53 18.46 -23.76 2.41
CA SER A 53 18.47 -24.39 3.74
C SER A 53 17.89 -23.48 4.84
N VAL A 54 18.03 -22.17 4.70
CA VAL A 54 17.42 -21.19 5.61
C VAL A 54 15.88 -21.28 5.65
N LEU A 55 15.24 -21.83 4.62
CA LEU A 55 13.79 -21.98 4.54
C LEU A 55 13.27 -23.23 5.27
N ASP A 56 14.17 -24.11 5.73
CA ASP A 56 13.81 -25.32 6.48
C ASP A 56 13.31 -24.99 7.89
N ASP A 57 13.76 -23.83 8.47
CA ASP A 57 13.16 -23.22 9.65
C ASP A 57 12.36 -21.98 9.26
N PRO A 58 11.01 -22.09 9.17
CA PRO A 58 10.16 -20.96 8.76
C PRO A 58 10.23 -19.75 9.70
N ARG A 59 10.50 -19.95 11.01
CA ARG A 59 10.59 -18.85 11.98
C ARG A 59 11.90 -18.10 11.82
N GLU A 60 13.00 -18.82 11.66
CA GLU A 60 14.30 -18.23 11.41
C GLU A 60 14.36 -17.55 10.04
N ALA A 61 13.79 -18.16 9.00
CA ALA A 61 13.65 -17.55 7.68
C ALA A 61 12.88 -16.24 7.73
N LEU A 62 11.81 -16.16 8.53
CA LEU A 62 11.03 -14.94 8.73
C LEU A 62 11.85 -13.88 9.49
N ARG A 63 12.55 -14.28 10.57
CA ARG A 63 13.40 -13.40 11.40
C ARG A 63 14.53 -12.78 10.59
N LEU A 64 15.13 -13.55 9.70
CA LEU A 64 16.25 -13.12 8.85
C LEU A 64 15.81 -12.38 7.57
N GLY A 65 14.49 -12.31 7.30
CA GLY A 65 13.95 -11.60 6.13
C GLY A 65 14.03 -12.38 4.82
N TYR A 66 14.31 -13.68 4.86
CA TYR A 66 14.29 -14.56 3.68
C TYR A 66 12.87 -15.05 3.33
N ARG A 67 11.95 -14.94 4.26
CA ARG A 67 10.54 -15.29 4.09
C ARG A 67 9.66 -14.16 4.63
N PHE A 68 8.51 -13.97 4.00
CA PHE A 68 7.47 -13.06 4.47
C PHE A 68 6.17 -13.84 4.65
N ASP A 69 5.46 -13.55 5.76
CA ASP A 69 4.11 -14.09 5.94
C ASP A 69 3.18 -13.51 4.88
N SER A 70 2.24 -14.33 4.42
CA SER A 70 1.18 -13.82 3.57
C SER A 70 0.29 -12.84 4.36
N TYR A 71 -0.18 -11.79 3.71
CA TYR A 71 -1.17 -10.89 4.32
C TYR A 71 -2.43 -11.64 4.74
N ARG A 72 -2.83 -12.65 3.99
CA ARG A 72 -3.97 -13.50 4.32
C ARG A 72 -3.79 -14.19 5.66
N ASP A 73 -2.65 -14.82 5.91
CA ASP A 73 -2.37 -15.52 7.16
C ASP A 73 -2.36 -14.55 8.35
N ARG A 74 -1.81 -13.35 8.15
CA ARG A 74 -1.85 -12.29 9.16
C ARG A 74 -3.27 -11.84 9.46
N TYR A 75 -4.09 -11.60 8.45
CA TYR A 75 -5.49 -11.20 8.64
C TYR A 75 -6.31 -12.32 9.28
N GLN A 76 -6.08 -13.57 8.91
CA GLN A 76 -6.69 -14.73 9.56
C GLN A 76 -6.30 -14.82 11.05
N ALA A 77 -5.03 -14.58 11.38
CA ALA A 77 -4.59 -14.54 12.77
C ALA A 77 -5.28 -13.42 13.57
N MET A 78 -5.44 -12.22 12.97
CA MET A 78 -6.19 -11.12 13.60
C MET A 78 -7.66 -11.47 13.77
N PHE A 79 -8.29 -12.08 12.77
CA PHE A 79 -9.67 -12.55 12.86
C PHE A 79 -9.87 -13.57 13.99
N LEU A 80 -8.93 -14.49 14.18
CA LEU A 80 -8.99 -15.45 15.30
C LEU A 80 -8.89 -14.76 16.67
N VAL A 81 -8.21 -13.62 16.78
CA VAL A 81 -8.25 -12.80 18.01
C VAL A 81 -9.67 -12.28 18.26
N LEU A 82 -10.34 -11.78 17.22
CA LEU A 82 -11.72 -11.32 17.33
C LEU A 82 -12.69 -12.45 17.78
N LYS A 83 -12.59 -13.61 17.12
CA LYS A 83 -13.47 -14.77 17.42
C LYS A 83 -13.36 -15.27 18.85
N LYS A 84 -12.20 -15.09 19.50
CA LYS A 84 -12.01 -15.47 20.91
C LYS A 84 -12.74 -14.55 21.90
N GLN A 85 -12.88 -13.27 21.54
CA GLN A 85 -13.38 -12.22 22.43
C GLN A 85 -14.82 -11.83 22.11
N LEU A 86 -15.22 -11.91 20.84
CA LEU A 86 -16.48 -11.41 20.35
C LEU A 86 -17.31 -12.55 19.73
N PRO A 87 -18.64 -12.60 19.93
CA PRO A 87 -19.52 -13.59 19.34
C PRO A 87 -19.81 -13.29 17.86
N ILE A 88 -18.76 -13.24 17.05
CA ILE A 88 -18.84 -12.92 15.63
C ILE A 88 -19.50 -14.07 14.86
N PRO A 89 -20.52 -13.81 14.01
CA PRO A 89 -21.33 -14.85 13.37
C PRO A 89 -20.67 -15.48 12.13
N VAL A 90 -19.53 -14.97 11.66
CA VAL A 90 -18.80 -15.47 10.48
C VAL A 90 -17.61 -16.33 10.89
N ASP A 91 -17.13 -17.22 9.99
CA ASP A 91 -16.17 -18.26 10.36
C ASP A 91 -14.74 -18.00 9.85
N ASN A 92 -14.56 -17.08 8.92
CA ASN A 92 -13.26 -16.75 8.36
C ASN A 92 -13.13 -15.24 8.09
N VAL A 93 -11.89 -14.81 7.81
CA VAL A 93 -11.57 -13.41 7.59
C VAL A 93 -12.18 -12.88 6.30
N GLU A 94 -12.32 -13.71 5.27
CA GLU A 94 -12.91 -13.33 4.00
C GLU A 94 -14.37 -12.92 4.21
N ALA A 95 -15.15 -13.78 4.87
CA ALA A 95 -16.55 -13.48 5.20
C ALA A 95 -16.70 -12.27 6.13
N TRP A 96 -15.73 -12.00 7.01
CA TRP A 96 -15.67 -10.77 7.79
C TRP A 96 -15.46 -9.53 6.93
N LEU A 97 -14.51 -9.57 6.01
CA LEU A 97 -14.20 -8.44 5.12
C LEU A 97 -15.30 -8.18 4.08
N GLU A 98 -16.10 -9.19 3.74
CA GLU A 98 -17.27 -9.06 2.86
C GLU A 98 -18.47 -8.39 3.54
N GLN A 99 -18.52 -8.37 4.89
CA GLN A 99 -19.59 -7.67 5.60
C GLN A 99 -19.52 -6.17 5.33
N PRO A 100 -20.66 -5.49 5.14
CA PRO A 100 -20.70 -4.03 5.09
C PRO A 100 -20.05 -3.39 6.33
N ALA A 101 -19.31 -2.30 6.14
CA ALA A 101 -18.60 -1.60 7.22
C ALA A 101 -19.53 -1.26 8.40
N LYS A 102 -20.76 -0.83 8.13
CA LYS A 102 -21.78 -0.52 9.15
C LYS A 102 -22.13 -1.71 10.03
N GLN A 103 -22.10 -2.94 9.51
CA GLN A 103 -22.40 -4.13 10.29
C GLN A 103 -21.26 -4.50 11.24
N ARG A 104 -20.02 -4.17 10.87
CA ARG A 104 -18.85 -4.44 11.70
C ARG A 104 -18.74 -3.51 12.90
N GLN A 105 -19.31 -2.29 12.84
CA GLN A 105 -19.26 -1.27 13.91
C GLN A 105 -19.82 -1.77 15.26
N GLN A 106 -20.82 -2.64 15.25
CA GLN A 106 -21.47 -3.14 16.49
C GLN A 106 -20.50 -3.83 17.47
N TRP A 107 -19.33 -4.20 17.01
CA TRP A 107 -18.33 -4.93 17.79
C TRP A 107 -17.28 -4.03 18.43
N PHE A 108 -17.15 -2.77 17.99
CA PHE A 108 -16.02 -1.92 18.35
C PHE A 108 -16.00 -1.56 19.84
N ASP A 109 -17.12 -1.15 20.38
CA ASP A 109 -17.21 -0.72 21.79
C ASP A 109 -17.07 -1.87 22.80
N ARG A 110 -17.18 -3.12 22.30
CA ARG A 110 -17.05 -4.35 23.13
C ARG A 110 -15.63 -4.91 23.12
N ALA A 111 -14.78 -4.37 22.28
CA ALA A 111 -13.42 -4.88 22.08
C ALA A 111 -12.48 -4.38 23.17
N ASP A 112 -11.67 -5.29 23.74
CA ASP A 112 -10.55 -4.93 24.59
C ASP A 112 -9.38 -4.35 23.78
N LEU A 113 -8.30 -3.99 24.44
CA LEU A 113 -7.13 -3.36 23.79
C LEU A 113 -6.57 -4.22 22.64
N ARG A 114 -6.42 -5.53 22.87
CA ARG A 114 -5.86 -6.47 21.89
C ARG A 114 -6.81 -6.67 20.71
N THR A 115 -8.09 -6.83 21.00
CA THR A 115 -9.12 -7.02 19.98
C THR A 115 -9.33 -5.75 19.16
N SER A 116 -9.26 -4.56 19.79
CA SER A 116 -9.31 -3.28 19.10
C SER A 116 -8.12 -3.09 18.15
N ALA A 117 -6.91 -3.50 18.55
CA ALA A 117 -5.76 -3.47 17.65
C ALA A 117 -5.94 -4.41 16.44
N ALA A 118 -6.50 -5.62 16.67
CA ALA A 118 -6.82 -6.55 15.59
C ALA A 118 -7.93 -6.01 14.67
N LEU A 119 -8.98 -5.40 15.23
CA LEU A 119 -10.04 -4.72 14.47
C LEU A 119 -9.47 -3.60 13.58
N LEU A 120 -8.57 -2.76 14.11
CA LEU A 120 -7.95 -1.69 13.36
C LEU A 120 -7.20 -2.21 12.14
N LEU A 121 -6.44 -3.31 12.29
CA LEU A 121 -5.73 -3.94 11.19
C LEU A 121 -6.69 -4.53 10.14
N LEU A 122 -7.79 -5.13 10.57
CA LEU A 122 -8.80 -5.69 9.64
C LEU A 122 -9.60 -4.59 8.93
N GLU A 123 -9.90 -3.47 9.58
CA GLU A 123 -10.53 -2.32 8.90
C GLU A 123 -9.57 -1.68 7.89
N GLN A 124 -8.27 -1.59 8.18
CA GLN A 124 -7.26 -1.17 7.21
C GLN A 124 -7.16 -2.15 6.03
N ALA A 125 -7.25 -3.46 6.26
CA ALA A 125 -7.33 -4.46 5.21
C ALA A 125 -8.57 -4.29 4.33
N SER A 126 -9.73 -4.03 4.96
CA SER A 126 -10.99 -3.73 4.27
C SER A 126 -10.86 -2.47 3.41
N LEU A 127 -10.27 -1.38 3.92
CA LEU A 127 -10.03 -0.16 3.15
C LEU A 127 -9.18 -0.46 1.92
N ARG A 128 -8.07 -1.19 2.09
CA ARG A 128 -7.20 -1.58 0.97
C ARG A 128 -7.94 -2.39 -0.08
N GLN A 129 -8.79 -3.34 0.33
CA GLN A 129 -9.62 -4.12 -0.58
C GLN A 129 -10.61 -3.23 -1.35
N GLN A 130 -11.30 -2.30 -0.65
CA GLN A 130 -12.22 -1.38 -1.29
C GLN A 130 -11.52 -0.45 -2.29
N LEU A 131 -10.32 0.02 -1.98
CA LEU A 131 -9.51 0.85 -2.88
C LEU A 131 -9.06 0.08 -4.13
N LEU A 132 -8.68 -1.20 -4.01
CA LEU A 132 -8.35 -2.05 -5.17
C LEU A 132 -9.57 -2.28 -6.07
N LEU A 133 -10.74 -2.53 -5.46
CA LEU A 133 -11.99 -2.67 -6.22
C LEU A 133 -12.40 -1.35 -6.88
N ALA A 134 -12.18 -0.22 -6.23
CA ALA A 134 -12.40 1.11 -6.79
C ALA A 134 -11.46 1.39 -7.99
N GLN A 135 -10.20 1.04 -7.87
CA GLN A 135 -9.22 1.17 -8.95
C GLN A 135 -9.64 0.34 -10.17
N GLU A 136 -10.09 -0.90 -9.96
CA GLU A 136 -10.57 -1.74 -11.07
C GLU A 136 -11.86 -1.18 -11.69
N GLU A 137 -12.79 -0.65 -10.89
CA GLU A 137 -14.00 0.00 -11.38
C GLU A 137 -13.68 1.21 -12.27
N VAL A 138 -12.77 2.08 -11.85
CA VAL A 138 -12.32 3.24 -12.64
C VAL A 138 -11.64 2.78 -13.93
N LYS A 139 -10.76 1.78 -13.84
CA LYS A 139 -10.07 1.21 -14.99
C LYS A 139 -11.03 0.62 -16.02
N GLN A 140 -12.04 -0.14 -15.57
CA GLN A 140 -13.05 -0.72 -16.45
C GLN A 140 -13.87 0.36 -17.15
N ARG A 141 -14.25 1.43 -16.46
CA ARG A 141 -14.93 2.59 -17.07
C ARG A 141 -14.05 3.24 -18.13
N TYR A 142 -12.79 3.49 -17.83
CA TYR A 142 -11.85 4.10 -18.76
C TYR A 142 -11.62 3.23 -20.02
N LEU A 143 -11.44 1.91 -19.86
CA LEU A 143 -11.22 0.99 -20.98
C LEU A 143 -12.49 0.70 -21.80
N SER A 144 -13.68 0.84 -21.22
CA SER A 144 -14.94 0.61 -21.95
C SER A 144 -15.26 1.66 -23.01
N GLY A 145 -14.48 2.74 -23.07
CA GLY A 145 -14.60 3.81 -24.07
C GLY A 145 -15.92 4.60 -24.02
N ARG A 146 -16.82 4.24 -23.10
CA ARG A 146 -18.16 4.87 -23.01
C ARG A 146 -18.13 6.27 -22.41
N GLU A 147 -17.04 6.65 -21.72
CA GLU A 147 -16.95 7.90 -20.95
C GLU A 147 -15.61 8.65 -21.14
N ALA A 148 -14.87 8.39 -22.24
CA ALA A 148 -13.65 9.16 -22.54
C ALA A 148 -13.93 10.67 -22.81
N SER A 149 -15.20 11.05 -22.87
CA SER A 149 -15.67 12.45 -22.95
C SER A 149 -16.16 13.01 -21.61
N ASP A 150 -16.02 12.26 -20.50
CA ASP A 150 -16.49 12.72 -19.20
C ASP A 150 -15.58 13.85 -18.68
N ALA A 151 -16.16 15.03 -18.49
CA ALA A 151 -15.48 16.19 -17.93
C ALA A 151 -14.81 15.88 -16.57
N SER A 152 -15.35 14.91 -15.82
CA SER A 152 -14.83 14.48 -14.52
C SER A 152 -13.48 13.78 -14.65
N VAL A 153 -13.30 12.92 -15.68
CA VAL A 153 -12.01 12.26 -15.96
C VAL A 153 -10.96 13.29 -16.38
N ALA A 154 -11.35 14.25 -17.22
CA ALA A 154 -10.47 15.33 -17.66
C ALA A 154 -10.03 16.20 -16.48
N THR A 155 -10.95 16.49 -15.54
CA THR A 155 -10.66 17.27 -14.33
C THR A 155 -9.66 16.53 -13.43
N ALA A 156 -9.90 15.25 -13.13
CA ALA A 156 -8.99 14.45 -12.30
C ALA A 156 -7.60 14.31 -12.95
N ASN A 157 -7.53 14.13 -14.27
CA ASN A 157 -6.26 14.09 -15.00
C ASN A 157 -5.51 15.44 -14.92
N ASN A 158 -6.22 16.56 -15.07
CA ASN A 158 -5.62 17.88 -14.94
C ASN A 158 -5.06 18.11 -13.52
N THR A 159 -5.80 17.73 -12.48
CA THR A 159 -5.35 17.82 -11.08
C THR A 159 -4.10 16.95 -10.86
N LEU A 160 -4.08 15.72 -11.41
CA LEU A 160 -2.90 14.86 -11.36
C LEU A 160 -1.68 15.50 -12.04
N GLN A 161 -1.84 16.10 -13.23
CA GLN A 161 -0.76 16.81 -13.92
C GLN A 161 -0.24 18.00 -13.08
N GLN A 162 -1.12 18.72 -12.40
CA GLN A 162 -0.71 19.79 -11.49
C GLN A 162 0.08 19.26 -10.28
N ILE A 163 -0.30 18.10 -9.72
CA ILE A 163 0.48 17.44 -8.65
C ILE A 163 1.87 17.10 -9.15
N LEU A 164 1.99 16.45 -10.29
CA LEU A 164 3.27 16.06 -10.89
C LEU A 164 4.16 17.29 -11.16
N ALA A 165 3.60 18.35 -11.71
CA ALA A 165 4.33 19.59 -11.98
C ALA A 165 4.81 20.32 -10.72
N ASN A 166 4.12 20.15 -9.58
CA ASN A 166 4.46 20.82 -8.32
C ASN A 166 5.26 19.95 -7.34
N SER A 167 5.46 18.65 -7.62
CA SER A 167 6.11 17.71 -6.69
C SER A 167 7.63 17.61 -6.86
N GLY A 168 8.20 18.16 -7.92
CA GLY A 168 9.64 18.04 -8.26
C GLY A 168 10.57 18.50 -7.13
N PHE A 169 10.18 19.52 -6.35
CA PHE A 169 10.97 20.02 -5.23
C PHE A 169 11.18 19.00 -4.08
N LEU A 170 10.33 17.99 -3.96
CA LEU A 170 10.49 16.92 -2.95
C LEU A 170 11.78 16.13 -3.15
N SER A 171 12.18 15.94 -4.42
CA SER A 171 13.44 15.27 -4.75
C SER A 171 14.59 16.24 -5.02
N ARG A 172 14.30 17.48 -5.38
CA ARG A 172 15.25 18.52 -5.75
C ARG A 172 14.91 19.88 -5.13
N PRO A 173 15.08 20.02 -3.79
CA PRO A 173 14.72 21.26 -3.08
C PRO A 173 15.38 22.53 -3.63
N ALA A 174 16.58 22.41 -4.21
CA ALA A 174 17.31 23.52 -4.79
C ALA A 174 16.55 24.21 -5.97
N GLU A 175 15.59 23.52 -6.60
CA GLU A 175 14.74 24.11 -7.64
C GLU A 175 13.87 25.26 -7.13
N LEU A 176 13.65 25.32 -5.80
CA LEU A 176 12.93 26.43 -5.18
C LEU A 176 13.71 27.75 -5.14
N LEU A 177 15.03 27.70 -5.32
CA LEU A 177 15.90 28.86 -5.19
C LEU A 177 16.09 29.63 -6.48
N GLY A 178 15.54 29.33 -7.59
CA GLY A 178 15.66 30.09 -8.83
C GLY A 178 17.10 30.36 -9.34
N ASN A 179 18.09 30.17 -8.49
CA ASN A 179 19.50 30.29 -8.77
C ASN A 179 20.19 28.93 -8.55
N HIS A 180 20.77 28.38 -9.59
CA HIS A 180 21.54 27.14 -9.52
C HIS A 180 22.94 27.39 -8.94
N GLY A 181 22.99 27.79 -7.65
CA GLY A 181 24.26 27.97 -6.94
C GLY A 181 24.88 26.63 -6.53
N TYR A 182 26.21 26.59 -6.52
CA TYR A 182 26.97 25.46 -5.96
C TYR A 182 27.14 25.67 -4.45
N GLY A 183 26.79 24.64 -3.68
CA GLY A 183 27.08 24.60 -2.25
C GLY A 183 25.84 24.46 -1.36
N LEU A 184 26.05 24.59 -0.04
CA LEU A 184 24.97 24.57 0.94
C LEU A 184 24.26 25.94 0.95
N PRO A 185 22.90 25.95 1.07
CA PRO A 185 22.14 27.19 1.14
C PRO A 185 22.59 28.11 2.27
N GLN A 186 22.75 29.41 2.00
CA GLN A 186 23.04 30.42 3.00
C GLN A 186 21.82 30.67 3.89
N ALA A 187 21.96 31.35 5.02
CA ALA A 187 20.89 31.60 5.98
C ALA A 187 19.66 32.30 5.39
N SER A 188 19.86 33.22 4.42
CA SER A 188 18.76 33.86 3.69
C SER A 188 18.04 32.89 2.76
N GLU A 189 18.79 32.04 2.06
CA GLU A 189 18.26 31.02 1.16
C GLU A 189 17.56 29.90 1.91
N GLN A 190 18.06 29.51 3.09
CA GLN A 190 17.39 28.55 3.97
C GLN A 190 16.00 29.02 4.39
N ARG A 191 15.85 30.32 4.74
CA ARG A 191 14.54 30.87 5.08
C ARG A 191 13.60 30.89 3.88
N LEU A 192 14.12 31.23 2.70
CA LEU A 192 13.34 31.20 1.45
C LEU A 192 12.90 29.76 1.13
N LEU A 193 13.82 28.79 1.19
CA LEU A 193 13.52 27.38 0.98
C LEU A 193 12.44 26.87 1.93
N ALA A 194 12.54 27.20 3.22
CA ALA A 194 11.55 26.79 4.21
C ALA A 194 10.16 27.35 3.90
N ARG A 195 10.07 28.62 3.52
CA ARG A 195 8.81 29.25 3.14
C ARG A 195 8.22 28.64 1.89
N GLU A 196 8.96 28.60 0.79
CA GLU A 196 8.52 28.07 -0.50
C GLU A 196 8.16 26.59 -0.41
N SER A 197 8.95 25.80 0.36
CA SER A 197 8.65 24.40 0.62
C SER A 197 7.33 24.23 1.37
N SER A 198 7.09 25.04 2.40
CA SER A 198 5.84 25.02 3.17
C SER A 198 4.63 25.40 2.30
N GLU A 199 4.74 26.45 1.50
CA GLU A 199 3.67 26.89 0.60
C GLU A 199 3.34 25.82 -0.45
N ARG A 200 4.37 25.20 -1.05
CA ARG A 200 4.16 24.11 -2.01
C ARG A 200 3.60 22.85 -1.36
N GLN A 201 4.00 22.54 -0.14
CA GLN A 201 3.45 21.40 0.59
C GLN A 201 1.95 21.59 0.85
N ILE A 202 1.52 22.78 1.27
CA ILE A 202 0.10 23.11 1.45
C ILE A 202 -0.65 23.01 0.12
N LYS A 203 -0.06 23.52 -0.96
CA LYS A 203 -0.66 23.40 -2.30
C LYS A 203 -0.80 21.97 -2.74
N LEU A 204 0.24 21.12 -2.55
CA LEU A 204 0.19 19.70 -2.89
C LEU A 204 -0.86 18.98 -2.05
N GLN A 205 -0.97 19.26 -0.76
CA GLN A 205 -2.02 18.69 0.08
C GLN A 205 -3.41 19.04 -0.46
N THR A 206 -3.65 20.30 -0.79
CA THR A 206 -4.93 20.74 -1.36
C THR A 206 -5.24 20.03 -2.70
N LEU A 207 -4.25 19.91 -3.58
CA LEU A 207 -4.41 19.20 -4.85
C LEU A 207 -4.69 17.71 -4.64
N THR A 208 -4.02 17.07 -3.67
CA THR A 208 -4.24 15.67 -3.33
C THR A 208 -5.65 15.45 -2.78
N ASP A 209 -6.12 16.32 -1.89
CA ASP A 209 -7.48 16.26 -1.33
C ASP A 209 -8.55 16.49 -2.42
N ASN A 210 -8.27 17.33 -3.40
CA ASN A 210 -9.17 17.54 -4.54
C ASN A 210 -9.17 16.33 -5.47
N LEU A 211 -7.99 15.77 -5.77
CA LEU A 211 -7.89 14.56 -6.60
C LEU A 211 -8.65 13.39 -5.95
N ASP A 212 -8.54 13.21 -4.63
CA ASP A 212 -9.31 12.17 -3.93
C ASP A 212 -10.82 12.36 -4.11
N LYS A 213 -11.34 13.58 -3.98
CA LYS A 213 -12.75 13.90 -4.22
C LYS A 213 -13.17 13.64 -5.67
N GLU A 214 -12.35 14.06 -6.62
CA GLU A 214 -12.59 13.89 -8.06
C GLU A 214 -12.60 12.41 -8.43
N VAL A 215 -11.63 11.61 -7.93
CA VAL A 215 -11.59 10.17 -8.14
C VAL A 215 -12.80 9.47 -7.49
N ARG A 216 -13.18 9.88 -6.27
CA ARG A 216 -14.38 9.34 -5.60
C ARG A 216 -15.66 9.65 -6.36
N ALA A 217 -15.73 10.80 -7.03
CA ALA A 217 -16.88 11.16 -7.88
C ALA A 217 -16.99 10.24 -9.12
N LEU A 218 -15.89 9.62 -9.56
CA LEU A 218 -15.90 8.61 -10.63
C LEU A 218 -16.41 7.24 -10.17
N LEU A 219 -16.48 6.98 -8.87
CA LEU A 219 -16.94 5.71 -8.33
C LEU A 219 -18.47 5.66 -8.28
N GLY A 220 -19.02 4.45 -8.36
CA GLY A 220 -20.44 4.24 -8.07
C GLY A 220 -20.78 4.65 -6.62
N PRO A 221 -22.00 5.17 -6.37
CA PRO A 221 -22.37 5.68 -5.06
C PRO A 221 -22.26 4.65 -3.93
N ALA A 222 -22.51 3.37 -4.21
CA ALA A 222 -22.36 2.29 -3.25
C ALA A 222 -20.90 2.08 -2.84
N ARG A 223 -19.95 2.11 -3.80
CA ARG A 223 -18.51 1.99 -3.56
C ARG A 223 -17.99 3.17 -2.73
N SER A 224 -18.33 4.38 -3.15
CA SER A 224 -17.93 5.60 -2.43
C SER A 224 -18.46 5.62 -0.98
N ALA A 225 -19.71 5.21 -0.77
CA ALA A 225 -20.30 5.12 0.57
C ALA A 225 -19.61 4.06 1.44
N GLU A 226 -19.26 2.89 0.87
CA GLU A 226 -18.55 1.84 1.62
C GLU A 226 -17.15 2.27 2.02
N ILE A 227 -16.37 2.90 1.12
CA ILE A 227 -15.05 3.46 1.45
C ILE A 227 -15.16 4.46 2.60
N THR A 228 -16.10 5.40 2.51
CA THR A 228 -16.32 6.39 3.59
C THR A 228 -16.69 5.73 4.91
N ALA A 229 -17.52 4.68 4.88
CA ALA A 229 -17.91 3.95 6.07
C ALA A 229 -16.73 3.19 6.69
N VAL A 230 -15.87 2.58 5.89
CA VAL A 230 -14.63 1.92 6.38
C VAL A 230 -13.66 2.93 6.98
N GLU A 231 -13.49 4.10 6.39
CA GLU A 231 -12.66 5.18 6.95
C GLU A 231 -13.20 5.67 8.29
N ALA A 232 -14.52 5.81 8.42
CA ALA A 232 -15.16 6.13 9.69
C ALA A 232 -14.92 5.04 10.74
N ASN A 233 -14.96 3.76 10.36
CA ASN A 233 -14.63 2.63 11.21
C ASN A 233 -13.19 2.69 11.72
N ILE A 234 -12.21 2.93 10.84
CA ILE A 234 -10.80 3.08 11.19
C ILE A 234 -10.61 4.20 12.23
N LYS A 235 -11.28 5.33 12.01
CA LYS A 235 -11.24 6.45 12.96
C LYS A 235 -11.81 6.06 14.32
N GLN A 236 -13.02 5.47 14.35
CA GLN A 236 -13.70 5.07 15.57
C GLN A 236 -12.88 4.04 16.36
N VAL A 237 -12.43 2.97 15.72
CA VAL A 237 -11.58 1.94 16.37
C VAL A 237 -10.27 2.55 16.85
N GLY A 238 -9.66 3.45 16.08
CA GLY A 238 -8.44 4.15 16.48
C GLY A 238 -8.63 5.04 17.70
N GLU A 239 -9.77 5.72 17.81
CA GLU A 239 -10.14 6.51 19.01
C GLU A 239 -10.39 5.62 20.22
N HIS A 240 -11.14 4.53 20.05
CA HIS A 240 -11.40 3.55 21.10
C HIS A 240 -10.09 2.91 21.59
N LEU A 241 -9.22 2.49 20.70
CA LEU A 241 -7.91 1.92 21.03
C LEU A 241 -7.05 2.91 21.83
N ARG A 242 -7.02 4.19 21.44
CA ARG A 242 -6.30 5.24 22.20
C ARG A 242 -6.87 5.46 23.58
N ALA A 243 -8.20 5.45 23.71
CA ALA A 243 -8.87 5.58 25.00
C ALA A 243 -8.53 4.41 25.94
N LEU A 244 -8.59 3.16 25.44
CA LEU A 244 -8.22 1.97 26.19
C LEU A 244 -6.74 1.99 26.61
N HIS A 245 -5.84 2.38 25.69
CA HIS A 245 -4.42 2.49 25.98
C HIS A 245 -4.13 3.54 27.07
N LYS A 246 -4.80 4.70 26.99
CA LYS A 246 -4.68 5.76 28.02
C LYS A 246 -5.21 5.28 29.38
N ALA A 247 -6.35 4.56 29.40
CA ALA A 247 -6.91 4.00 30.62
C ALA A 247 -6.02 2.92 31.26
N ALA A 248 -5.23 2.20 30.46
CA ALA A 248 -4.25 1.21 30.91
C ALA A 248 -2.91 1.82 31.39
N GLY A 249 -2.82 3.14 31.51
CA GLY A 249 -1.62 3.83 32.01
C GLY A 249 -0.69 4.40 30.92
N GLY A 250 -1.00 4.18 29.64
CA GLY A 250 -0.21 4.69 28.50
C GLY A 250 1.19 4.08 28.41
N LEU A 251 1.96 4.49 27.38
CA LEU A 251 3.40 4.24 27.31
C LEU A 251 4.10 5.20 28.29
N GLN A 252 4.61 4.67 29.39
CA GLN A 252 5.65 5.37 30.16
C GLN A 252 6.95 5.21 29.36
N LEU A 253 7.29 6.21 28.57
CA LEU A 253 8.63 6.30 27.99
C LEU A 253 9.61 6.59 29.13
N PRO A 254 10.74 5.87 29.21
CA PRO A 254 11.76 6.10 30.21
C PRO A 254 12.40 7.48 30.09
#